data_8568e7674456eec6eebb1a6716e12172
#
_entry.id   8568e7674456eec6eebb1a6716e12172
#
_cell.length_a   1.000
_cell.length_b   1.000
_cell.length_c   1.000
_cell.angle_alpha   90.00
_cell.angle_beta   90.00
_cell.angle_gamma   90.00
#
_symmetry.space_group_name_H-M   'P 1'
#
loop_
_entity.id
_entity.type
_entity.pdbx_description
1 polymer ?
#
loop_
_entity_poly.entity_id
_entity_poly.type
_entity_poly.pdbx_seq_one_letter_code
_entity_poly.pdbx_strand_id
1 'polypeptide(L)'
;PAIIKETGLCVWKSGKKPYLILKRNGDMLKGKMALYYTGISHDTPSYVKNNRDYNLLARSSRLAYTGVQNNNLEQLCTGINMNYEVQLKEGMNTLPVIENVIATKYCGGGFGGYILSVFYNKIDRDKFINNYQHLSAIKIEPYLNEM
;
A
#
# COMPACT_ATOMS: atom_id res chain seq x y z
N PRO A 1 -16.14 -2.43 -3.63
CA PRO A 1 -17.46 -2.38 -3.03
C PRO A 1 -17.45 -2.67 -1.52
N ALA A 2 -17.01 -3.87 -1.07
CA ALA A 2 -16.99 -4.19 0.36
C ALA A 2 -16.03 -3.27 1.14
N ILE A 3 -14.91 -2.90 0.55
CA ILE A 3 -13.88 -2.04 1.15
C ILE A 3 -14.43 -0.64 1.47
N ILE A 4 -15.36 -0.15 0.68
CA ILE A 4 -15.93 1.21 0.83
C ILE A 4 -16.87 1.30 2.05
N LYS A 5 -17.38 0.17 2.54
CA LYS A 5 -18.34 0.14 3.64
C LYS A 5 -17.73 0.22 5.02
N GLU A 6 -16.42 0.05 5.13
CA GLU A 6 -15.73 -0.02 6.40
C GLU A 6 -14.76 1.15 6.56
N THR A 7 -14.50 1.49 7.81
CA THR A 7 -13.61 2.59 8.18
C THR A 7 -12.33 2.07 8.82
N GLY A 8 -11.29 2.90 8.81
CA GLY A 8 -10.03 2.57 9.46
C GLY A 8 -9.18 1.58 8.67
N LEU A 9 -8.47 0.75 9.39
CA LEU A 9 -7.56 -0.25 8.84
C LEU A 9 -8.20 -1.63 8.96
N CYS A 10 -8.47 -2.25 7.82
CA CYS A 10 -9.25 -3.48 7.76
C CYS A 10 -8.46 -4.60 7.09
N VAL A 11 -8.59 -5.81 7.64
CA VAL A 11 -8.07 -7.02 7.03
C VAL A 11 -9.25 -7.86 6.55
N TRP A 12 -9.23 -8.21 5.27
CA TRP A 12 -10.29 -8.95 4.62
C TRP A 12 -9.80 -10.32 4.17
N LYS A 13 -10.65 -11.32 4.34
CA LYS A 13 -10.46 -12.62 3.68
C LYS A 13 -11.05 -12.53 2.27
N SER A 14 -10.21 -12.72 1.26
CA SER A 14 -10.65 -12.72 -0.14
C SER A 14 -11.40 -14.00 -0.50
N GLY A 15 -12.20 -13.96 -1.56
CA GLY A 15 -12.96 -15.08 -2.05
C GLY A 15 -14.26 -14.63 -2.71
N LYS A 16 -15.15 -15.57 -3.01
CA LYS A 16 -16.46 -15.26 -3.61
C LYS A 16 -17.30 -14.34 -2.75
N LYS A 17 -17.24 -14.50 -1.42
CA LYS A 17 -17.88 -13.64 -0.44
C LYS A 17 -16.82 -13.13 0.52
N PRO A 18 -16.14 -12.03 0.20
CA PRO A 18 -15.14 -11.46 1.11
C PRO A 18 -15.77 -11.12 2.46
N TYR A 19 -15.04 -11.39 3.53
CA TYR A 19 -15.50 -11.04 4.86
C TYR A 19 -14.39 -10.38 5.68
N LEU A 20 -14.80 -9.52 6.61
CA LEU A 20 -13.89 -8.78 7.47
C LEU A 20 -13.36 -9.71 8.57
N ILE A 21 -12.04 -9.81 8.69
CA ILE A 21 -11.37 -10.60 9.73
C ILE A 21 -11.03 -9.74 10.93
N LEU A 22 -10.51 -8.54 10.69
CA LEU A 22 -9.96 -7.66 11.71
C LEU A 22 -10.14 -6.22 11.28
N LYS A 23 -10.44 -5.36 12.25
CA LYS A 23 -10.58 -3.91 12.02
C LYS A 23 -9.92 -3.14 13.16
N ARG A 24 -9.14 -2.12 12.79
CA ARG A 24 -8.57 -1.14 13.71
C ARG A 24 -8.91 0.27 13.26
N ASN A 25 -8.80 1.24 14.16
CA ASN A 25 -9.14 2.64 13.88
C ASN A 25 -8.20 3.33 12.87
N GLY A 26 -7.06 2.75 12.56
CA GLY A 26 -6.10 3.33 11.61
C GLY A 26 -5.06 4.27 12.20
N ASP A 27 -5.03 4.47 13.50
CA ASP A 27 -4.07 5.39 14.16
C ASP A 27 -2.61 5.06 13.81
N MET A 28 -2.31 3.79 13.58
CA MET A 28 -0.99 3.34 13.17
C MET A 28 -0.48 4.00 11.89
N LEU A 29 -1.38 4.35 10.97
CA LEU A 29 -1.06 4.94 9.67
C LEU A 29 -1.40 6.43 9.57
N LYS A 30 -2.07 6.99 10.57
CA LYS A 30 -2.49 8.39 10.56
C LYS A 30 -1.29 9.33 10.44
N GLY A 31 -1.34 10.23 9.47
CA GLY A 31 -0.27 11.19 9.20
C GLY A 31 0.96 10.61 8.52
N LYS A 32 0.93 9.36 8.08
CA LYS A 32 2.13 8.64 7.61
C LYS A 32 2.08 8.20 6.17
N MET A 33 0.97 8.41 5.46
CA MET A 33 0.80 7.91 4.10
C MET A 33 0.71 9.03 3.07
N ALA A 34 1.26 8.76 1.90
CA ALA A 34 1.14 9.61 0.73
C ALA A 34 0.98 8.76 -0.53
N LEU A 35 0.41 9.37 -1.56
CA LEU A 35 0.41 8.82 -2.92
C LEU A 35 1.17 9.77 -3.83
N TYR A 36 1.80 9.21 -4.86
CA TYR A 36 2.29 10.01 -5.98
C TYR A 36 2.00 9.29 -7.30
N TYR A 37 1.99 10.04 -8.39
CA TYR A 37 1.64 9.51 -9.71
C TYR A 37 2.91 9.21 -10.52
N THR A 38 2.95 8.03 -11.14
CA THR A 38 4.11 7.60 -11.94
C THR A 38 4.25 8.37 -13.25
N GLY A 39 3.21 9.07 -13.70
CA GLY A 39 3.16 9.68 -15.03
C GLY A 39 2.76 8.70 -16.13
N ILE A 40 2.53 7.45 -15.79
CA ILE A 40 2.17 6.38 -16.74
C ILE A 40 0.79 5.85 -16.33
N SER A 41 -0.13 5.78 -17.29
CA SER A 41 -1.45 5.20 -17.05
C SER A 41 -1.33 3.72 -16.69
N HIS A 42 -2.21 3.28 -15.78
CA HIS A 42 -2.30 1.87 -15.43
C HIS A 42 -2.54 1.02 -16.68
N ASP A 43 -1.69 0.01 -16.87
CA ASP A 43 -1.82 -0.97 -17.94
C ASP A 43 -1.39 -2.33 -17.38
N THR A 44 -2.28 -3.31 -17.47
CA THR A 44 -1.98 -4.67 -17.02
C THR A 44 -1.77 -5.57 -18.24
N PRO A 45 -0.52 -5.86 -18.61
CA PRO A 45 -0.24 -6.77 -19.72
C PRO A 45 -0.84 -8.15 -19.45
N SER A 46 -1.44 -8.75 -20.48
CA SER A 46 -2.11 -10.03 -20.37
C SER A 46 -1.18 -11.21 -20.02
N TYR A 47 0.11 -11.07 -20.31
CA TYR A 47 1.12 -12.11 -20.05
C TYR A 47 1.63 -12.16 -18.61
N VAL A 48 1.33 -11.18 -17.78
CA VAL A 48 1.87 -11.06 -16.41
C VAL A 48 1.43 -12.21 -15.51
N LYS A 49 0.26 -12.77 -15.74
CA LYS A 49 -0.34 -13.83 -14.91
C LYS A 49 0.53 -15.06 -14.73
N ASN A 50 1.47 -15.32 -15.65
CA ASN A 50 2.30 -16.53 -15.63
C ASN A 50 3.53 -16.42 -14.73
N ASN A 51 3.85 -15.22 -14.18
CA ASN A 51 5.07 -14.98 -13.42
C ASN A 51 4.81 -14.60 -11.96
N ARG A 52 3.60 -14.83 -11.46
CA ARG A 52 3.25 -14.45 -10.09
C ARG A 52 3.81 -15.42 -9.08
N ASP A 53 4.57 -14.93 -8.13
CA ASP A 53 5.08 -15.71 -6.99
C ASP A 53 4.02 -15.76 -5.89
N TYR A 54 3.16 -16.78 -5.95
CA TYR A 54 2.07 -16.95 -5.01
C TYR A 54 2.55 -17.22 -3.58
N ASN A 55 3.70 -17.86 -3.41
CA ASN A 55 4.26 -18.10 -2.07
C ASN A 55 4.71 -16.81 -1.42
N LEU A 56 5.41 -15.96 -2.14
CA LEU A 56 5.85 -14.65 -1.65
C LEU A 56 4.64 -13.75 -1.38
N LEU A 57 3.65 -13.77 -2.27
CA LEU A 57 2.42 -13.01 -2.11
C LEU A 57 1.67 -13.42 -0.83
N ALA A 58 1.55 -14.72 -0.58
CA ALA A 58 0.91 -15.23 0.64
C ALA A 58 1.69 -14.82 1.90
N ARG A 59 3.02 -14.86 1.85
CA ARG A 59 3.87 -14.40 2.97
C ARG A 59 3.69 -12.92 3.24
N SER A 60 3.65 -12.10 2.18
CA SER A 60 3.43 -10.66 2.33
C SER A 60 2.09 -10.36 3.00
N SER A 61 1.05 -11.08 2.60
CA SER A 61 -0.29 -10.93 3.19
C SER A 61 -0.32 -11.33 4.67
N ARG A 62 0.34 -12.44 5.02
CA ARG A 62 0.43 -12.88 6.42
C ARG A 62 1.18 -11.89 7.30
N LEU A 63 2.29 -11.34 6.80
CA LEU A 63 3.06 -10.32 7.53
C LEU A 63 2.26 -9.04 7.73
N ALA A 64 1.58 -8.58 6.70
CA ALA A 64 0.72 -7.40 6.79
C ALA A 64 -0.41 -7.63 7.80
N TYR A 65 -1.06 -8.79 7.73
CA TYR A 65 -2.10 -9.17 8.69
C TYR A 65 -1.57 -9.18 10.13
N THR A 66 -0.42 -9.82 10.36
CA THR A 66 0.22 -9.88 11.68
C THR A 66 0.57 -8.48 12.17
N GLY A 67 1.05 -7.62 11.28
CA GLY A 67 1.35 -6.23 11.62
C GLY A 67 0.11 -5.47 12.11
N VAL A 68 -1.01 -5.64 11.41
CA VAL A 68 -2.28 -5.03 11.82
C VAL A 68 -2.76 -5.63 13.16
N GLN A 69 -2.70 -6.95 13.28
CA GLN A 69 -3.13 -7.67 14.48
C GLN A 69 -2.34 -7.22 15.72
N ASN A 70 -1.03 -7.04 15.58
CA ASN A 70 -0.14 -6.64 16.66
C ASN A 70 -0.01 -5.13 16.82
N ASN A 71 -0.72 -4.36 16.02
CA ASN A 71 -0.58 -2.89 15.96
C ASN A 71 0.89 -2.47 15.76
N ASN A 72 1.57 -3.15 14.84
CA ASN A 72 3.01 -3.01 14.59
C ASN A 72 3.24 -2.48 13.17
N LEU A 73 3.63 -1.21 13.08
CA LEU A 73 3.87 -0.54 11.80
C LEU A 73 4.99 -1.20 11.01
N GLU A 74 6.06 -1.61 11.65
CA GLU A 74 7.22 -2.21 10.96
C GLU A 74 6.85 -3.54 10.31
N GLN A 75 6.06 -4.37 10.98
CA GLN A 75 5.58 -5.62 10.41
C GLN A 75 4.65 -5.37 9.21
N LEU A 76 3.75 -4.41 9.33
CA LEU A 76 2.89 -4.02 8.22
C LEU A 76 3.73 -3.54 7.03
N CYS A 77 4.71 -2.69 7.27
CA CYS A 77 5.60 -2.17 6.24
C CYS A 77 6.44 -3.27 5.59
N THR A 78 6.91 -4.25 6.36
CA THR A 78 7.61 -5.42 5.81
C THR A 78 6.70 -6.17 4.84
N GLY A 79 5.43 -6.36 5.19
CA GLY A 79 4.45 -6.98 4.31
C GLY A 79 4.20 -6.17 3.03
N ILE A 80 4.08 -4.85 3.15
CA ILE A 80 3.92 -3.96 2.00
C ILE A 80 5.13 -4.06 1.06
N ASN A 81 6.34 -4.00 1.60
CA ASN A 81 7.57 -4.09 0.80
C ASN A 81 7.72 -5.45 0.13
N MET A 82 7.35 -6.53 0.80
CA MET A 82 7.29 -7.85 0.19
C MET A 82 6.33 -7.91 -0.99
N ASN A 83 5.18 -7.27 -0.86
CA ASN A 83 4.23 -7.18 -1.97
C ASN A 83 4.84 -6.42 -3.15
N TYR A 84 5.60 -5.37 -2.89
CA TYR A 84 6.35 -4.66 -3.91
C TYR A 84 7.38 -5.57 -4.60
N GLU A 85 8.07 -6.44 -3.86
CA GLU A 85 8.98 -7.43 -4.46
C GLU A 85 8.25 -8.35 -5.44
N VAL A 86 7.02 -8.77 -5.10
CA VAL A 86 6.17 -9.54 -6.02
C VAL A 86 5.92 -8.74 -7.29
N GLN A 87 5.57 -7.46 -7.14
CA GLN A 87 5.32 -6.57 -8.28
C GLN A 87 6.55 -6.44 -9.19
N LEU A 88 7.73 -6.31 -8.62
CA LEU A 88 8.98 -6.26 -9.40
C LEU A 88 9.22 -7.57 -10.17
N LYS A 89 8.95 -8.72 -9.55
CA LYS A 89 9.05 -10.02 -10.21
C LYS A 89 8.03 -10.17 -11.34
N GLU A 90 6.89 -9.52 -11.23
CA GLU A 90 5.87 -9.49 -12.29
C GLU A 90 6.24 -8.57 -13.46
N GLY A 91 7.33 -7.84 -13.36
CA GLY A 91 7.85 -7.00 -14.44
C GLY A 91 7.59 -5.50 -14.27
N MET A 92 7.06 -5.07 -13.12
CA MET A 92 6.88 -3.65 -12.86
C MET A 92 8.22 -2.95 -12.71
N ASN A 93 8.29 -1.69 -13.10
CA ASN A 93 9.51 -0.90 -13.02
C ASN A 93 9.89 -0.60 -11.57
N THR A 94 11.19 -0.56 -11.30
CA THR A 94 11.72 -0.10 -10.02
C THR A 94 11.30 1.35 -9.79
N LEU A 95 10.79 1.62 -8.60
CA LEU A 95 10.34 2.94 -8.21
C LEU A 95 11.51 3.84 -7.80
N PRO A 96 11.36 5.18 -7.93
CA PRO A 96 12.36 6.11 -7.43
C PRO A 96 12.64 5.91 -5.94
N VAL A 97 13.88 6.14 -5.55
CA VAL A 97 14.26 6.13 -4.12
C VAL A 97 13.80 7.45 -3.50
N ILE A 98 12.94 7.32 -2.50
CA ILE A 98 12.38 8.46 -1.76
C ILE A 98 13.02 8.48 -0.36
N GLU A 99 13.54 9.64 0.04
CA GLU A 99 14.14 9.81 1.36
C GLU A 99 13.12 9.56 2.47
N ASN A 100 13.50 8.75 3.46
CA ASN A 100 12.71 8.42 4.66
C ASN A 100 11.45 7.59 4.41
N VAL A 101 11.23 7.10 3.19
CA VAL A 101 10.14 6.14 2.96
C VAL A 101 10.48 4.80 3.61
N ILE A 102 9.54 4.23 4.35
CA ILE A 102 9.72 2.94 5.03
C ILE A 102 8.99 1.80 4.34
N ALA A 103 8.00 2.11 3.50
CA ALA A 103 7.33 1.12 2.68
C ALA A 103 6.77 1.79 1.42
N THR A 104 6.80 1.05 0.33
CA THR A 104 6.26 1.53 -0.95
C THR A 104 5.75 0.35 -1.78
N LYS A 105 4.74 0.62 -2.60
CA LYS A 105 4.25 -0.33 -3.60
C LYS A 105 3.35 0.37 -4.61
N TYR A 106 3.17 -0.27 -5.76
CA TYR A 106 2.15 0.13 -6.72
C TYR A 106 0.75 -0.12 -6.15
N CYS A 107 -0.15 0.82 -6.37
CA CYS A 107 -1.56 0.67 -6.02
C CYS A 107 -2.32 -0.05 -7.13
N GLY A 108 -3.38 -0.75 -6.76
CA GLY A 108 -4.23 -1.46 -7.71
C GLY A 108 -3.47 -2.51 -8.50
N GLY A 109 -3.72 -2.56 -9.81
CA GLY A 109 -3.09 -3.54 -10.69
C GLY A 109 -1.63 -3.27 -11.05
N GLY A 110 -1.11 -2.10 -10.73
CA GLY A 110 0.28 -1.73 -11.01
C GLY A 110 0.56 -1.33 -12.46
N PHE A 111 1.83 -1.42 -12.87
CA PHE A 111 2.31 -1.05 -14.22
C PHE A 111 2.03 0.42 -14.59
N GLY A 112 2.04 1.29 -13.61
CA GLY A 112 1.70 2.70 -13.73
C GLY A 112 0.72 3.11 -12.64
N GLY A 113 0.05 4.23 -12.83
CA GLY A 113 -0.89 4.77 -11.87
C GLY A 113 -0.22 5.36 -10.64
N TYR A 114 -0.82 5.17 -9.49
CA TYR A 114 -0.36 5.74 -8.23
C TYR A 114 0.48 4.78 -7.42
N ILE A 115 1.39 5.36 -6.62
CA ILE A 115 2.30 4.65 -5.73
C ILE A 115 1.97 5.03 -4.30
N LEU A 116 1.86 4.03 -3.43
CA LEU A 116 1.76 4.25 -1.99
C LEU A 116 3.16 4.42 -1.41
N SER A 117 3.31 5.42 -0.55
CA SER A 117 4.51 5.63 0.27
C SER A 117 4.11 5.79 1.72
N VAL A 118 4.83 5.10 2.61
CA VAL A 118 4.60 5.15 4.06
C VAL A 118 5.84 5.69 4.73
N PHE A 119 5.65 6.55 5.74
CA PHE A 119 6.72 7.20 6.51
C PHE A 119 6.54 6.91 8.00
N TYR A 120 7.60 7.06 8.80
CA TYR A 120 7.50 6.89 10.26
C TYR A 120 6.69 7.98 10.95
N ASN A 121 6.69 9.20 10.37
CA ASN A 121 6.06 10.34 11.02
C ASN A 121 5.50 11.32 10.00
N LYS A 122 4.69 12.23 10.51
CA LYS A 122 4.01 13.26 9.70
C LYS A 122 5.00 14.25 9.07
N ILE A 123 6.09 14.58 9.76
CA ILE A 123 7.08 15.54 9.27
C ILE A 123 7.73 15.04 7.98
N ASP A 124 8.19 13.81 7.97
CA ASP A 124 8.80 13.19 6.80
C ASP A 124 7.80 13.05 5.65
N ARG A 125 6.57 12.66 5.95
CA ARG A 125 5.49 12.56 4.97
C ARG A 125 5.20 13.91 4.32
N ASP A 126 5.03 14.96 5.11
CA ASP A 126 4.70 16.30 4.61
C ASP A 126 5.86 16.90 3.81
N LYS A 127 7.10 16.64 4.23
CA LYS A 127 8.29 17.06 3.48
C LYS A 127 8.35 16.40 2.11
N PHE A 128 8.04 15.11 2.03
CA PHE A 128 7.93 14.41 0.75
C PHE A 128 6.88 15.07 -0.15
N ILE A 129 5.69 15.34 0.36
CA ILE A 129 4.62 15.95 -0.43
C ILE A 129 5.05 17.31 -0.98
N ASN A 130 5.71 18.13 -0.17
CA ASN A 130 6.18 19.44 -0.59
C ASN A 130 7.25 19.34 -1.69
N ASN A 131 8.12 18.34 -1.63
CA ASN A 131 9.23 18.16 -2.57
C ASN A 131 8.83 17.46 -3.87
N TYR A 132 7.68 16.78 -3.90
CA TYR A 132 7.26 15.94 -5.04
C TYR A 132 5.95 16.40 -5.66
N GLN A 133 5.66 17.70 -5.61
CA GLN A 133 4.46 18.26 -6.25
C GLN A 133 4.44 18.00 -7.77
N HIS A 134 5.61 17.94 -8.41
CA HIS A 134 5.74 17.63 -9.83
C HIS A 134 5.27 16.19 -10.16
N LEU A 135 5.16 15.30 -9.18
CA LEU A 135 4.62 13.96 -9.32
C LEU A 135 3.22 13.86 -8.72
N SER A 136 2.55 14.98 -8.53
CA SER A 136 1.19 15.03 -7.95
C SER A 136 1.10 14.34 -6.58
N ALA A 137 2.13 14.51 -5.75
CA ALA A 137 2.15 13.93 -4.41
C ALA A 137 1.04 14.52 -3.55
N ILE A 138 0.25 13.64 -2.92
CA ILE A 138 -0.86 14.01 -2.05
C ILE A 138 -0.83 13.19 -0.77
N LYS A 139 -1.28 13.78 0.31
CA LYS A 139 -1.48 13.06 1.56
C LYS A 139 -2.75 12.21 1.49
N ILE A 140 -2.71 11.05 2.11
CA ILE A 140 -3.89 10.23 2.36
C ILE A 140 -3.95 9.85 3.83
N GLU A 141 -5.15 9.64 4.31
CA GLU A 141 -5.41 9.25 5.69
C GLU A 141 -6.33 8.03 5.71
N PRO A 142 -6.31 7.22 6.78
CA PRO A 142 -7.34 6.19 6.96
C PRO A 142 -8.72 6.83 6.92
N TYR A 143 -9.62 6.20 6.18
CA TYR A 143 -11.00 6.70 6.09
C TYR A 143 -11.72 6.47 7.42
N LEU A 144 -12.25 7.53 7.99
CA LEU A 144 -13.03 7.50 9.22
C LEU A 144 -14.39 8.15 8.94
N ASN A 145 -15.45 7.57 9.52
CA ASN A 145 -16.73 8.26 9.47
C ASN A 145 -16.68 9.47 10.40
N GLU A 146 -16.93 10.63 9.82
CA GLU A 146 -17.19 11.81 10.60
C GLU A 146 -18.63 11.72 11.12
N MET A 147 -18.74 11.70 12.42
CA MET A 147 -20.04 11.82 13.05
C MET A 147 -20.30 13.25 13.45
#